data_4fc89e2416b34122e441ed4fe145ae75
#
_entry.id   4fc89e2416b34122e441ed4fe145ae75
#
_cell.length_a   1.000
_cell.length_b   1.000
_cell.length_c   1.000
_cell.angle_alpha   90.00
_cell.angle_beta   90.00
_cell.angle_gamma   90.00
#
_symmetry.space_group_name_H-M   'P 1'
#
loop_
_entity.id
_entity.type
_entity.pdbx_description
1 polymer ?
#
loop_
_entity_poly.entity_id
_entity_poly.type
_entity_poly.pdbx_seq_one_letter_code
_entity_poly.pdbx_strand_id
1 'polypeptide(L)'
;NPYVNRSKLIKVEIMSDDDIAGTYNIAANGALTLASSGSKTITVTTGSGFDIDNSADDMNKNATYAVVAPGTHTFRIRYWLRNTTDNPEGSIEGTVSKIVTLNCTAGSIQDITANLNPHDYNDTHYYMWDAQEQYWKGHEWNLSGSQPTINQGLTGTTSSNDYAQSSSDTNHRWYHEGGGAFQATHSCVTLPNANEMSWYCMYGDPRWDADELWTTMGHLYKGGMWFKKKSVLQAEGHYNTEKSADGSTDLRTTWKAYNNSGGSLHSGVPSAADAGNYFYLPVLG
;
A
#
# COMPACT_ATOMS: atom_id res chain seq x y z
N ASN A 1 -17.91 -6.71 1.83
CA ASN A 1 -16.71 -7.39 1.30
C ASN A 1 -17.14 -8.56 0.43
N PRO A 2 -16.83 -8.57 -0.88
CA PRO A 2 -17.18 -9.71 -1.74
C PRO A 2 -16.48 -10.99 -1.33
N TYR A 3 -15.43 -10.89 -0.50
CA TYR A 3 -14.65 -12.02 0.00
C TYR A 3 -15.02 -12.44 1.43
N VAL A 4 -16.04 -11.86 2.04
CA VAL A 4 -16.38 -12.09 3.45
C VAL A 4 -16.61 -13.57 3.77
N ASN A 5 -17.32 -14.28 2.91
CA ASN A 5 -17.60 -15.71 3.10
C ASN A 5 -16.38 -16.61 2.87
N ARG A 6 -15.24 -16.03 2.53
CA ARG A 6 -14.03 -16.72 2.13
C ARG A 6 -12.81 -16.23 2.88
N SER A 7 -12.99 -15.32 3.84
CA SER A 7 -11.90 -14.71 4.58
C SER A 7 -12.04 -14.97 6.06
N LYS A 8 -10.92 -15.33 6.69
CA LYS A 8 -10.80 -15.45 8.14
C LYS A 8 -9.89 -14.37 8.66
N LEU A 9 -10.24 -13.78 9.80
CA LEU A 9 -9.33 -12.94 10.56
C LEU A 9 -8.42 -13.83 11.39
N ILE A 10 -7.12 -13.81 11.09
CA ILE A 10 -6.14 -14.70 11.73
C ILE A 10 -5.29 -14.02 12.79
N LYS A 11 -5.14 -12.71 12.68
CA LYS A 11 -4.29 -11.93 13.57
C LYS A 11 -4.65 -10.44 13.48
N VAL A 12 -4.48 -9.71 14.57
CA VAL A 12 -4.52 -8.24 14.59
C VAL A 12 -3.21 -7.73 15.16
N GLU A 13 -2.54 -6.86 14.43
CA GLU A 13 -1.33 -6.17 14.88
C GLU A 13 -1.68 -4.69 15.14
N ILE A 14 -1.42 -4.24 16.35
CA ILE A 14 -1.62 -2.85 16.77
C ILE A 14 -0.26 -2.23 16.97
N MET A 15 0.07 -1.24 16.20
CA MET A 15 1.37 -0.58 16.17
C MET A 15 1.20 0.90 16.50
N SER A 16 2.13 1.47 17.26
CA SER A 16 2.20 2.90 17.54
C SER A 16 3.65 3.37 17.52
N ASP A 17 3.86 4.66 17.45
CA ASP A 17 5.19 5.26 17.62
C ASP A 17 5.57 5.37 19.09
N ASP A 18 4.57 5.24 19.99
CA ASP A 18 4.73 5.23 21.44
C ASP A 18 4.79 3.80 21.99
N ASP A 19 5.28 3.67 23.23
CA ASP A 19 5.22 2.44 23.97
C ASP A 19 3.78 2.20 24.46
N ILE A 20 3.09 1.25 23.88
CA ILE A 20 1.67 0.94 24.13
C ILE A 20 1.46 -0.30 25.01
N ALA A 21 2.51 -1.07 25.28
CA ALA A 21 2.49 -2.24 26.15
C ALA A 21 3.83 -2.39 26.86
N GLY A 22 3.86 -3.18 27.93
CA GLY A 22 5.09 -3.44 28.67
C GLY A 22 4.83 -4.00 30.06
N THR A 23 5.89 -4.11 30.85
CA THR A 23 5.80 -4.45 32.27
C THR A 23 5.76 -3.15 33.08
N TYR A 24 4.79 -3.05 33.96
CA TYR A 24 4.57 -1.84 34.79
C TYR A 24 4.75 -2.16 36.26
N ASN A 25 5.38 -1.24 36.99
CA ASN A 25 5.35 -1.20 38.44
C ASN A 25 4.05 -0.52 38.90
N ILE A 26 3.40 -1.09 39.90
CA ILE A 26 2.19 -0.55 40.46
C ILE A 26 2.55 0.06 41.83
N ALA A 27 2.39 1.36 41.97
CA ALA A 27 2.57 2.03 43.28
C ALA A 27 1.40 1.74 44.21
N ALA A 28 1.58 2.01 45.49
CA ALA A 28 0.54 1.77 46.50
C ALA A 28 -0.77 2.57 46.26
N ASN A 29 -0.69 3.68 45.55
CA ASN A 29 -1.84 4.49 45.14
C ASN A 29 -2.44 4.05 43.78
N GLY A 30 -1.98 2.93 43.19
CA GLY A 30 -2.42 2.43 41.91
C GLY A 30 -1.78 3.08 40.69
N ALA A 31 -0.85 4.02 40.86
CA ALA A 31 -0.15 4.62 39.74
C ALA A 31 0.76 3.60 39.03
N LEU A 32 0.73 3.64 37.71
CA LEU A 32 1.53 2.75 36.87
C LEU A 32 2.75 3.50 36.34
N THR A 33 3.92 2.86 36.43
CA THR A 33 5.15 3.33 35.83
C THR A 33 5.78 2.22 35.05
N LEU A 34 6.23 2.48 33.82
CA LEU A 34 6.90 1.49 32.98
C LEU A 34 8.18 1.01 33.68
N ALA A 35 8.31 -0.29 33.89
CA ALA A 35 9.42 -0.89 34.63
C ALA A 35 10.69 -1.03 33.77
N SER A 36 10.53 -1.13 32.45
CA SER A 36 11.61 -1.27 31.48
C SER A 36 11.14 -0.72 30.14
N SER A 37 11.93 -0.89 29.08
CA SER A 37 11.51 -0.54 27.71
C SER A 37 10.17 -1.17 27.38
N GLY A 38 9.26 -0.38 26.87
CA GLY A 38 7.95 -0.83 26.43
C GLY A 38 7.98 -1.49 25.06
N SER A 39 6.81 -1.87 24.59
CA SER A 39 6.57 -2.37 23.24
C SER A 39 5.69 -1.39 22.48
N LYS A 40 6.09 -1.10 21.26
CA LYS A 40 5.32 -0.30 20.30
C LYS A 40 4.35 -1.14 19.48
N THR A 41 4.30 -2.45 19.72
CA THR A 41 3.46 -3.37 18.98
C THR A 41 2.78 -4.35 19.93
N ILE A 42 1.48 -4.57 19.69
CA ILE A 42 0.69 -5.64 20.33
C ILE A 42 0.17 -6.53 19.22
N THR A 43 0.33 -7.84 19.38
CA THR A 43 -0.20 -8.83 18.45
C THR A 43 -1.26 -9.66 19.15
N VAL A 44 -2.46 -9.68 18.57
CA VAL A 44 -3.55 -10.55 19.02
C VAL A 44 -3.76 -11.64 17.97
N THR A 45 -3.55 -12.89 18.36
CA THR A 45 -3.75 -14.05 17.48
C THR A 45 -5.13 -14.65 17.74
N THR A 46 -5.78 -15.09 16.66
CA THR A 46 -7.13 -15.70 16.71
C THR A 46 -7.07 -17.22 16.53
N GLY A 47 -5.91 -17.83 16.79
CA GLY A 47 -5.70 -19.27 16.60
C GLY A 47 -5.74 -19.65 15.13
N SER A 48 -6.67 -20.51 14.74
CA SER A 48 -6.87 -20.91 13.34
C SER A 48 -7.62 -19.86 12.51
N GLY A 49 -7.97 -18.74 13.11
CA GLY A 49 -8.79 -17.70 12.53
C GLY A 49 -10.28 -17.90 12.80
N PHE A 50 -11.04 -16.82 12.77
CA PHE A 50 -12.50 -16.87 12.82
C PHE A 50 -13.12 -16.26 11.57
N ASP A 51 -14.31 -16.75 11.22
CA ASP A 51 -15.06 -16.26 10.09
C ASP A 51 -15.60 -14.86 10.37
N ILE A 52 -15.49 -13.99 9.39
CA ILE A 52 -16.00 -12.64 9.47
C ILE A 52 -17.50 -12.69 9.18
N ASP A 53 -18.33 -12.26 10.14
CA ASP A 53 -19.78 -12.21 9.99
C ASP A 53 -20.23 -10.76 9.75
N ASN A 54 -20.78 -10.50 8.57
CA ASN A 54 -21.32 -9.18 8.20
C ASN A 54 -22.81 -9.02 8.54
N SER A 55 -23.44 -10.01 9.15
CA SER A 55 -24.89 -10.00 9.36
C SER A 55 -25.34 -9.04 10.45
N ALA A 56 -24.45 -8.70 11.39
CA ALA A 56 -24.69 -7.72 12.44
C ALA A 56 -23.40 -7.27 13.11
N ASP A 57 -23.41 -6.08 13.70
CA ASP A 57 -22.38 -5.61 14.63
C ASP A 57 -22.56 -6.37 15.96
N ASP A 58 -21.90 -7.51 16.07
CA ASP A 58 -21.98 -8.37 17.26
C ASP A 58 -20.57 -8.58 17.84
N MET A 59 -20.31 -7.97 18.98
CA MET A 59 -19.04 -8.09 19.68
C MET A 59 -18.72 -9.53 20.16
N ASN A 60 -19.73 -10.40 20.23
CA ASN A 60 -19.49 -11.80 20.59
C ASN A 60 -19.00 -12.64 19.40
N LYS A 61 -19.16 -12.13 18.19
CA LYS A 61 -18.80 -12.86 16.97
C LYS A 61 -17.55 -12.29 16.29
N ASN A 62 -17.42 -10.97 16.25
CA ASN A 62 -16.45 -10.25 15.41
C ASN A 62 -15.47 -9.41 16.21
N ALA A 63 -15.28 -9.66 17.51
CA ALA A 63 -14.40 -8.84 18.33
C ALA A 63 -13.09 -9.53 18.68
N THR A 64 -12.04 -8.75 18.75
CA THR A 64 -10.77 -9.08 19.40
C THR A 64 -10.45 -7.98 20.41
N TYR A 65 -9.70 -8.32 21.44
CA TYR A 65 -9.40 -7.40 22.55
C TYR A 65 -7.90 -7.28 22.73
N ALA A 66 -7.46 -6.06 23.01
CA ALA A 66 -6.08 -5.78 23.38
C ALA A 66 -6.06 -4.83 24.57
N VAL A 67 -5.07 -4.97 25.44
CA VAL A 67 -4.82 -4.03 26.53
C VAL A 67 -3.69 -3.11 26.11
N VAL A 68 -3.95 -1.80 26.16
CA VAL A 68 -3.00 -0.76 25.78
C VAL A 68 -2.71 0.17 26.95
N ALA A 69 -1.52 0.77 26.98
CA ALA A 69 -1.16 1.76 27.95
C ALA A 69 -2.09 3.01 27.89
N PRO A 70 -2.43 3.64 29.00
CA PRO A 70 -3.14 4.91 28.98
C PRO A 70 -2.33 6.00 28.26
N GLY A 71 -3.03 6.91 27.59
CA GLY A 71 -2.44 8.03 26.85
C GLY A 71 -3.15 8.28 25.52
N THR A 72 -2.74 9.33 24.85
CA THR A 72 -3.18 9.59 23.48
C THR A 72 -2.19 8.96 22.53
N HIS A 73 -2.64 7.99 21.76
CA HIS A 73 -1.82 7.24 20.82
C HIS A 73 -2.40 7.28 19.42
N THR A 74 -1.55 7.35 18.43
CA THR A 74 -1.90 7.08 17.04
C THR A 74 -1.53 5.64 16.73
N PHE A 75 -2.54 4.85 16.39
CA PHE A 75 -2.39 3.44 16.07
C PHE A 75 -2.45 3.21 14.59
N ARG A 76 -1.55 2.38 14.07
CA ARG A 76 -1.74 1.62 12.86
C ARG A 76 -2.20 0.23 13.27
N ILE A 77 -3.39 -0.15 12.84
CA ILE A 77 -3.96 -1.48 13.11
C ILE A 77 -3.96 -2.24 11.79
N ARG A 78 -3.28 -3.38 11.76
CA ARG A 78 -3.24 -4.29 10.62
C ARG A 78 -4.05 -5.52 10.94
N TYR A 79 -5.14 -5.71 10.20
CA TYR A 79 -6.00 -6.88 10.29
C TYR A 79 -5.53 -7.90 9.26
N TRP A 80 -4.99 -9.01 9.73
CA TRP A 80 -4.50 -10.10 8.88
C TRP A 80 -5.64 -10.99 8.47
N LEU A 81 -5.92 -11.03 7.20
CA LEU A 81 -6.95 -11.82 6.58
C LEU A 81 -6.32 -12.97 5.79
N ARG A 82 -6.95 -14.14 5.86
CA ARG A 82 -6.63 -15.27 5.01
C ARG A 82 -7.84 -15.60 4.16
N ASN A 83 -7.70 -15.55 2.85
CA ASN A 83 -8.69 -16.02 1.92
C ASN A 83 -8.58 -17.54 1.79
N THR A 84 -9.67 -18.26 2.04
CA THR A 84 -9.69 -19.74 2.12
C THR A 84 -10.30 -20.40 0.89
N THR A 85 -10.63 -19.66 -0.17
CA THR A 85 -11.16 -20.30 -1.37
C THR A 85 -10.09 -20.90 -2.26
N ASP A 86 -10.56 -21.90 -2.96
CA ASP A 86 -9.93 -22.71 -4.01
C ASP A 86 -9.28 -21.87 -5.12
N ASN A 87 -8.27 -21.13 -4.75
CA ASN A 87 -7.33 -20.61 -5.69
C ASN A 87 -6.34 -21.76 -5.97
N PRO A 88 -6.14 -22.17 -7.23
CA PRO A 88 -5.15 -23.19 -7.56
C PRO A 88 -3.72 -22.79 -7.14
N GLU A 89 -3.49 -21.52 -6.85
CA GLU A 89 -2.23 -20.97 -6.36
C GLU A 89 -2.12 -20.94 -4.82
N GLY A 90 -3.14 -21.39 -4.09
CA GLY A 90 -3.18 -21.40 -2.63
C GLY A 90 -3.95 -20.23 -2.02
N SER A 91 -3.97 -20.16 -0.70
CA SER A 91 -4.65 -19.10 0.03
C SER A 91 -3.81 -17.82 0.07
N ILE A 92 -4.42 -16.69 -0.29
CA ILE A 92 -3.79 -15.38 -0.11
C ILE A 92 -3.97 -14.95 1.35
N GLU A 93 -2.86 -14.54 1.96
CA GLU A 93 -2.83 -13.95 3.29
C GLU A 93 -2.20 -12.57 3.22
N GLY A 94 -2.85 -11.58 3.84
CA GLY A 94 -2.37 -10.21 3.85
C GLY A 94 -3.18 -9.34 4.79
N THR A 95 -2.91 -8.05 4.76
CA THR A 95 -3.45 -7.09 5.71
C THR A 95 -4.43 -6.11 5.08
N VAL A 96 -5.41 -5.70 5.88
CA VAL A 96 -6.15 -4.45 5.68
C VAL A 96 -5.79 -3.54 6.85
N SER A 97 -5.33 -2.34 6.56
CA SER A 97 -4.80 -1.42 7.57
C SER A 97 -5.77 -0.29 7.88
N LYS A 98 -5.78 0.12 9.15
CA LYS A 98 -6.50 1.30 9.64
C LYS A 98 -5.58 2.16 10.50
N ILE A 99 -5.67 3.48 10.34
CA ILE A 99 -5.02 4.45 11.22
C ILE A 99 -6.10 5.12 12.06
N VAL A 100 -5.88 5.17 13.38
CA VAL A 100 -6.79 5.82 14.31
C VAL A 100 -6.02 6.45 15.46
N THR A 101 -6.41 7.65 15.86
CA THR A 101 -5.87 8.30 17.08
C THR A 101 -6.93 8.22 18.18
N LEU A 102 -6.55 7.69 19.33
CA LEU A 102 -7.42 7.52 20.48
C LEU A 102 -6.76 8.07 21.73
N ASN A 103 -7.59 8.62 22.61
CA ASN A 103 -7.21 8.93 23.98
C ASN A 103 -7.62 7.76 24.88
N CYS A 104 -6.67 6.88 25.16
CA CYS A 104 -6.88 5.69 25.96
C CYS A 104 -6.88 6.07 27.46
N THR A 105 -8.04 6.01 28.10
CA THR A 105 -8.19 6.29 29.54
C THR A 105 -8.11 4.99 30.32
N ALA A 106 -7.39 5.01 31.44
CA ALA A 106 -7.26 3.83 32.30
C ALA A 106 -8.65 3.33 32.77
N GLY A 107 -8.87 2.03 32.64
CA GLY A 107 -10.12 1.36 33.03
C GLY A 107 -11.28 1.55 32.05
N SER A 108 -11.07 2.18 30.90
CA SER A 108 -12.09 2.32 29.84
C SER A 108 -11.89 1.31 28.72
N ILE A 109 -12.99 1.03 28.03
CA ILE A 109 -12.99 0.25 26.79
C ILE A 109 -13.18 1.23 25.64
N GLN A 110 -12.39 1.07 24.58
CA GLN A 110 -12.50 1.83 23.35
C GLN A 110 -12.87 0.88 22.21
N ASP A 111 -14.00 1.15 21.55
CA ASP A 111 -14.43 0.35 20.40
C ASP A 111 -13.85 0.92 19.11
N ILE A 112 -13.21 0.06 18.34
CA ILE A 112 -12.69 0.40 17.03
C ILE A 112 -13.38 -0.46 16.01
N THR A 113 -14.36 0.10 15.30
CA THR A 113 -14.99 -0.58 14.18
C THR A 113 -14.11 -0.46 12.94
N ALA A 114 -13.89 -1.56 12.24
CA ALA A 114 -13.10 -1.60 11.02
C ALA A 114 -13.91 -2.17 9.84
N ASN A 115 -13.87 -1.48 8.73
CA ASN A 115 -14.23 -2.05 7.45
C ASN A 115 -13.02 -2.83 6.93
N LEU A 116 -13.15 -4.15 6.78
CA LEU A 116 -12.08 -5.04 6.34
C LEU A 116 -12.11 -5.29 4.82
N ASN A 117 -12.71 -4.39 4.04
CA ASN A 117 -12.60 -4.44 2.59
C ASN A 117 -11.22 -3.98 2.16
N PRO A 118 -10.50 -4.77 1.34
CA PRO A 118 -9.34 -4.28 0.64
C PRO A 118 -9.70 -3.06 -0.21
N HIS A 119 -8.77 -2.16 -0.41
CA HIS A 119 -9.00 -1.02 -1.30
C HIS A 119 -9.20 -1.51 -2.73
N ASP A 120 -10.28 -1.07 -3.35
CA ASP A 120 -10.60 -1.42 -4.74
C ASP A 120 -10.11 -0.31 -5.67
N TYR A 121 -9.22 -0.68 -6.56
CA TYR A 121 -8.66 0.21 -7.58
C TYR A 121 -9.36 0.07 -8.94
N ASN A 122 -10.53 -0.56 -9.00
CA ASN A 122 -11.22 -0.83 -10.26
C ASN A 122 -11.51 0.43 -11.08
N ASP A 123 -11.87 1.52 -10.40
CA ASP A 123 -12.13 2.81 -11.05
C ASP A 123 -10.84 3.60 -11.38
N THR A 124 -9.69 3.07 -10.99
CA THR A 124 -8.39 3.66 -11.29
C THR A 124 -7.79 2.92 -12.47
N HIS A 125 -7.77 3.57 -13.62
CA HIS A 125 -7.19 3.00 -14.83
C HIS A 125 -5.67 3.06 -14.75
N TYR A 126 -5.04 1.90 -14.65
CA TYR A 126 -3.59 1.77 -14.69
C TYR A 126 -3.14 1.62 -16.13
N TYR A 127 -2.54 2.68 -16.64
CA TYR A 127 -1.85 2.64 -17.90
C TYR A 127 -0.36 2.43 -17.63
N MET A 128 0.26 1.52 -18.33
CA MET A 128 1.70 1.55 -18.47
C MET A 128 2.08 2.88 -19.10
N TRP A 129 3.28 3.34 -18.89
CA TRP A 129 3.72 4.64 -19.42
C TRP A 129 3.45 4.71 -20.93
N ASP A 130 2.68 5.72 -21.33
CA ASP A 130 2.25 5.95 -22.72
C ASP A 130 1.43 4.82 -23.37
N ALA A 131 0.84 3.94 -22.61
CA ALA A 131 -0.04 2.92 -23.15
C ALA A 131 -1.36 3.53 -23.66
N GLN A 132 -1.96 2.89 -24.69
CA GLN A 132 -3.24 3.30 -25.25
C GLN A 132 -4.43 2.75 -24.48
N GLU A 133 -4.23 1.64 -23.82
CA GLU A 133 -5.25 0.93 -23.06
C GLU A 133 -4.75 0.60 -21.67
N GLN A 134 -5.68 0.40 -20.75
CA GLN A 134 -5.31 -0.05 -19.42
C GLN A 134 -4.68 -1.44 -19.44
N TYR A 135 -3.79 -1.71 -18.50
CA TYR A 135 -3.02 -2.96 -18.44
C TYR A 135 -3.90 -4.22 -18.43
N TRP A 136 -5.08 -4.16 -17.82
CA TRP A 136 -5.99 -5.29 -17.65
C TRP A 136 -6.97 -5.50 -18.79
N LYS A 137 -6.97 -4.66 -19.83
CA LYS A 137 -7.91 -4.78 -20.93
C LYS A 137 -7.84 -6.16 -21.58
N GLY A 138 -8.98 -6.81 -21.68
CA GLY A 138 -9.12 -8.17 -22.21
C GLY A 138 -8.76 -9.28 -21.23
N HIS A 139 -8.44 -8.91 -19.98
CA HIS A 139 -8.10 -9.84 -18.89
C HIS A 139 -8.98 -9.63 -17.67
N GLU A 140 -10.14 -9.04 -17.84
CA GLU A 140 -11.09 -8.82 -16.76
C GLU A 140 -11.54 -10.16 -16.17
N TRP A 141 -11.79 -10.16 -14.87
CA TRP A 141 -12.09 -11.38 -14.10
C TRP A 141 -13.23 -12.25 -14.64
N ASN A 142 -14.17 -11.65 -15.37
CA ASN A 142 -15.31 -12.33 -15.97
C ASN A 142 -15.03 -12.89 -17.37
N LEU A 143 -13.86 -12.68 -17.91
CA LEU A 143 -13.46 -13.21 -19.21
C LEU A 143 -12.78 -14.58 -19.04
N SER A 144 -13.44 -15.61 -19.52
CA SER A 144 -12.94 -16.98 -19.43
C SER A 144 -11.63 -17.16 -20.21
N GLY A 145 -10.63 -17.76 -19.58
CA GLY A 145 -9.37 -18.16 -20.21
C GLY A 145 -8.33 -17.05 -20.41
N SER A 146 -8.63 -15.83 -19.96
CA SER A 146 -7.74 -14.68 -20.15
C SER A 146 -7.36 -14.00 -18.84
N GLN A 147 -7.40 -14.72 -17.74
CA GLN A 147 -7.10 -14.16 -16.43
C GLN A 147 -5.63 -13.73 -16.34
N PRO A 148 -5.33 -12.51 -15.87
CA PRO A 148 -3.96 -12.08 -15.69
C PRO A 148 -3.29 -12.93 -14.61
N THR A 149 -2.08 -13.36 -14.88
CA THR A 149 -1.21 -13.99 -13.90
C THR A 149 -0.01 -13.09 -13.61
N ILE A 150 0.58 -13.22 -12.44
CA ILE A 150 1.75 -12.44 -12.01
C ILE A 150 2.89 -12.49 -13.04
N ASN A 151 3.00 -13.60 -13.79
CA ASN A 151 4.09 -13.83 -14.72
C ASN A 151 3.73 -13.49 -16.18
N GLN A 152 2.53 -13.06 -16.46
CA GLN A 152 2.13 -12.73 -17.82
C GLN A 152 2.44 -11.26 -18.13
N GLY A 153 3.31 -11.06 -19.09
CA GLY A 153 3.60 -9.75 -19.65
C GLY A 153 4.52 -8.86 -18.82
N LEU A 154 4.94 -9.29 -17.65
CA LEU A 154 5.86 -8.50 -16.81
C LEU A 154 7.27 -8.41 -17.42
N THR A 155 7.64 -9.29 -18.30
CA THR A 155 8.98 -9.33 -18.89
C THR A 155 9.08 -8.60 -20.23
N GLY A 156 8.04 -7.95 -20.70
CA GLY A 156 8.02 -7.28 -22.00
C GLY A 156 8.13 -8.19 -23.21
N THR A 157 8.12 -9.50 -23.01
CA THR A 157 8.29 -10.50 -24.09
C THR A 157 6.96 -11.03 -24.60
N THR A 158 5.90 -10.86 -23.85
CA THR A 158 4.57 -11.21 -24.30
C THR A 158 3.91 -9.94 -24.79
N SER A 159 3.58 -9.97 -26.05
CA SER A 159 2.93 -8.91 -26.79
C SER A 159 1.66 -8.42 -26.09
N SER A 160 1.76 -7.48 -25.19
CA SER A 160 0.64 -6.59 -24.97
C SER A 160 0.68 -5.55 -26.08
N ASN A 161 -0.41 -5.44 -26.82
CA ASN A 161 -0.56 -4.41 -27.83
C ASN A 161 -0.95 -3.06 -27.24
N ASP A 162 -1.00 -2.97 -25.91
CA ASP A 162 -1.59 -1.81 -25.23
C ASP A 162 -0.56 -0.85 -24.66
N TYR A 163 0.72 -1.22 -24.65
CA TYR A 163 1.81 -0.36 -24.17
C TYR A 163 3.09 -0.54 -24.99
N ALA A 164 3.97 0.43 -24.94
CA ALA A 164 5.23 0.42 -25.67
C ALA A 164 6.15 -0.72 -25.16
N GLN A 165 6.64 -1.53 -26.11
CA GLN A 165 7.57 -2.63 -25.84
C GLN A 165 9.04 -2.16 -25.83
N SER A 166 9.31 -1.01 -26.44
CA SER A 166 10.62 -0.38 -26.50
C SER A 166 10.49 1.10 -26.76
N SER A 167 11.55 1.85 -26.57
CA SER A 167 11.60 3.28 -26.89
C SER A 167 11.47 3.59 -28.39
N SER A 168 11.55 2.58 -29.25
CA SER A 168 11.40 2.71 -30.70
C SER A 168 10.04 2.22 -31.20
N ASP A 169 9.16 1.78 -30.32
CA ASP A 169 7.83 1.33 -30.70
C ASP A 169 6.97 2.53 -31.12
N THR A 170 6.59 2.57 -32.40
CA THR A 170 5.82 3.67 -32.98
C THR A 170 4.31 3.48 -32.87
N ASN A 171 3.85 2.30 -32.52
CA ASN A 171 2.43 1.97 -32.40
C ASN A 171 1.93 2.18 -30.97
N HIS A 172 2.76 1.82 -30.00
CA HIS A 172 2.49 1.94 -28.57
C HIS A 172 3.61 2.79 -27.98
N ARG A 173 3.44 4.09 -27.95
CA ARG A 173 4.55 5.01 -27.84
C ARG A 173 5.05 5.19 -26.43
N TRP A 174 6.36 5.21 -26.34
CA TRP A 174 7.07 5.69 -25.17
C TRP A 174 6.84 7.18 -25.00
N TYR A 175 6.49 7.62 -23.79
CA TYR A 175 6.27 9.03 -23.52
C TYR A 175 7.58 9.83 -23.67
N HIS A 176 7.53 10.86 -24.51
CA HIS A 176 8.65 11.76 -24.74
C HIS A 176 8.14 13.16 -25.10
N GLU A 177 8.36 14.15 -24.25
CA GLU A 177 7.87 15.51 -24.48
C GLU A 177 8.61 16.26 -25.60
N GLY A 178 9.76 15.79 -26.01
CA GLY A 178 10.56 16.41 -27.07
C GLY A 178 9.98 16.29 -28.47
N GLY A 179 8.83 15.64 -28.63
CA GLY A 179 8.15 15.49 -29.91
C GLY A 179 8.73 14.39 -30.80
N GLY A 180 8.22 14.27 -32.00
CA GLY A 180 8.61 13.24 -32.96
C GLY A 180 7.82 11.95 -32.82
N ALA A 181 8.42 10.82 -33.20
CA ALA A 181 7.78 9.50 -33.19
C ALA A 181 7.43 8.97 -31.80
N PHE A 182 7.95 9.57 -30.76
CA PHE A 182 7.79 9.17 -29.36
C PHE A 182 6.83 10.04 -28.57
N GLN A 183 5.91 10.72 -29.23
CA GLN A 183 4.87 11.46 -28.52
C GLN A 183 3.83 10.52 -27.93
N ALA A 184 3.40 10.81 -26.71
CA ALA A 184 2.35 10.07 -26.03
C ALA A 184 1.05 10.06 -26.85
N THR A 185 0.40 8.90 -26.90
CA THR A 185 -0.94 8.76 -27.50
C THR A 185 -2.05 9.10 -26.53
N HIS A 186 -1.81 8.88 -25.24
CA HIS A 186 -2.66 9.37 -24.17
C HIS A 186 -2.13 10.69 -23.60
N SER A 187 -3.03 11.50 -23.09
CA SER A 187 -2.64 12.68 -22.33
C SER A 187 -2.09 12.24 -20.97
N CYS A 188 -0.79 12.29 -20.82
CA CYS A 188 -0.11 12.03 -19.55
C CYS A 188 0.10 13.31 -18.73
N VAL A 189 -0.52 14.41 -19.09
CA VAL A 189 -0.32 15.73 -18.44
C VAL A 189 -0.68 15.74 -16.95
N THR A 190 -1.56 14.85 -16.52
CA THR A 190 -1.95 14.70 -15.11
C THR A 190 -1.10 13.69 -14.34
N LEU A 191 -0.26 12.96 -15.04
CA LEU A 191 0.65 11.97 -14.45
C LEU A 191 2.02 12.59 -14.18
N PRO A 192 2.76 12.12 -13.19
CA PRO A 192 4.13 12.55 -12.99
C PRO A 192 4.98 12.30 -14.26
N ASN A 193 5.72 13.29 -14.69
CA ASN A 193 6.69 13.14 -15.77
C ASN A 193 7.99 12.48 -15.24
N ALA A 194 8.96 12.22 -16.12
CA ALA A 194 10.22 11.56 -15.75
C ALA A 194 11.02 12.34 -14.68
N ASN A 195 11.00 13.67 -14.73
CA ASN A 195 11.65 14.49 -13.70
C ASN A 195 10.98 14.29 -12.34
N GLU A 196 9.66 14.41 -12.30
CA GLU A 196 8.85 14.21 -11.08
C GLU A 196 9.03 12.80 -10.49
N MET A 197 9.06 11.77 -11.32
CA MET A 197 9.30 10.38 -10.90
C MET A 197 10.65 10.22 -10.22
N SER A 198 11.69 10.91 -10.69
CA SER A 198 13.00 10.84 -10.07
C SER A 198 13.03 11.38 -8.63
N TRP A 199 12.22 12.39 -8.34
CA TRP A 199 12.08 12.94 -6.98
C TRP A 199 11.40 11.95 -6.04
N TYR A 200 10.35 11.26 -6.50
CA TYR A 200 9.74 10.17 -5.71
C TYR A 200 10.74 9.05 -5.42
N CYS A 201 11.54 8.66 -6.41
CA CYS A 201 12.54 7.61 -6.21
C CYS A 201 13.64 8.01 -5.23
N MET A 202 14.11 9.26 -5.29
CA MET A 202 15.28 9.70 -4.52
C MET A 202 14.92 10.25 -3.14
N TYR A 203 13.77 10.92 -3.00
CA TYR A 203 13.38 11.63 -1.78
C TYR A 203 12.01 11.20 -1.24
N GLY A 204 11.30 10.35 -1.97
CA GLY A 204 9.96 9.89 -1.59
C GLY A 204 9.94 8.87 -0.46
N ASP A 205 11.07 8.52 0.13
CA ASP A 205 11.20 7.49 1.17
C ASP A 205 10.43 6.21 0.80
N PRO A 206 10.77 5.58 -0.34
CA PRO A 206 10.05 4.42 -0.84
C PRO A 206 10.13 3.26 0.16
N ARG A 207 8.97 2.68 0.50
CA ARG A 207 8.83 1.58 1.46
C ARG A 207 8.05 0.44 0.85
N TRP A 208 8.61 -0.74 0.84
CA TRP A 208 7.93 -1.94 0.38
C TRP A 208 7.06 -2.54 1.49
N ASP A 209 5.75 -2.64 1.23
CA ASP A 209 4.78 -3.34 2.06
C ASP A 209 4.30 -4.58 1.31
N ALA A 210 4.79 -5.74 1.70
CA ALA A 210 4.48 -7.01 1.02
C ALA A 210 3.08 -7.54 1.32
N ASP A 211 2.39 -6.97 2.30
CA ASP A 211 1.25 -7.63 2.91
C ASP A 211 -0.08 -6.92 2.71
N GLU A 212 -0.10 -5.63 2.37
CA GLU A 212 -1.36 -4.90 2.20
C GLU A 212 -2.14 -5.45 1.01
N LEU A 213 -3.39 -5.83 1.30
CA LEU A 213 -4.33 -6.37 0.31
C LEU A 213 -4.98 -5.25 -0.49
N TRP A 214 -5.17 -5.50 -1.76
CA TRP A 214 -5.89 -4.61 -2.65
C TRP A 214 -6.58 -5.40 -3.77
N THR A 215 -7.56 -4.80 -4.43
CA THR A 215 -8.33 -5.43 -5.50
C THR A 215 -8.35 -4.55 -6.74
N THR A 216 -8.43 -5.18 -7.88
CA THR A 216 -8.77 -4.55 -9.16
C THR A 216 -9.38 -5.59 -10.10
N MET A 217 -10.32 -5.19 -10.93
CA MET A 217 -11.01 -6.05 -11.90
C MET A 217 -11.53 -7.37 -11.29
N GLY A 218 -11.94 -7.34 -10.03
CA GLY A 218 -12.43 -8.50 -9.30
C GLY A 218 -11.36 -9.47 -8.77
N HIS A 219 -10.08 -9.17 -8.97
CA HIS A 219 -8.96 -9.96 -8.46
C HIS A 219 -8.42 -9.39 -7.16
N LEU A 220 -8.01 -10.29 -6.26
CA LEU A 220 -7.36 -9.94 -4.99
C LEU A 220 -5.86 -10.11 -5.11
N TYR A 221 -5.14 -9.05 -4.76
CA TYR A 221 -3.68 -8.97 -4.78
C TYR A 221 -3.15 -8.50 -3.45
N LYS A 222 -1.84 -8.59 -3.27
CA LYS A 222 -1.14 -7.99 -2.13
C LYS A 222 0.20 -7.41 -2.56
N GLY A 223 0.66 -6.47 -1.78
CA GLY A 223 1.96 -5.83 -1.95
C GLY A 223 1.90 -4.53 -2.72
N GLY A 224 2.79 -3.64 -2.36
CA GLY A 224 2.93 -2.33 -2.98
C GLY A 224 3.95 -1.46 -2.29
N MET A 225 4.03 -0.25 -2.76
CA MET A 225 4.99 0.74 -2.29
C MET A 225 4.29 1.92 -1.62
N TRP A 226 4.85 2.35 -0.51
CA TRP A 226 4.53 3.64 0.10
C TRP A 226 5.52 4.69 -0.37
N PHE A 227 5.03 5.86 -0.73
CA PHE A 227 5.84 7.04 -1.08
C PHE A 227 5.29 8.26 -0.38
N LYS A 228 6.17 9.19 -0.04
CA LYS A 228 5.75 10.53 0.40
C LYS A 228 4.88 11.19 -0.66
N LYS A 229 3.86 11.91 -0.22
CA LYS A 229 2.98 12.68 -1.10
C LYS A 229 3.75 13.83 -1.77
N LYS A 230 3.30 14.23 -2.96
CA LYS A 230 3.82 15.40 -3.68
C LYS A 230 3.92 16.65 -2.81
N SER A 231 2.87 16.92 -2.03
CA SER A 231 2.84 18.08 -1.13
C SER A 231 3.94 18.05 -0.06
N VAL A 232 4.30 16.87 0.42
CA VAL A 232 5.39 16.69 1.39
C VAL A 232 6.73 16.95 0.72
N LEU A 233 6.97 16.35 -0.45
CA LEU A 233 8.20 16.59 -1.21
C LEU A 233 8.37 18.06 -1.58
N GLN A 234 7.29 18.74 -1.96
CA GLN A 234 7.31 20.17 -2.24
C GLN A 234 7.67 20.99 -1.01
N ALA A 235 7.09 20.67 0.15
CA ALA A 235 7.38 21.35 1.40
C ALA A 235 8.84 21.14 1.86
N GLU A 236 9.41 19.99 1.55
CA GLU A 236 10.81 19.66 1.82
C GLU A 236 11.79 20.28 0.78
N GLY A 237 11.29 20.91 -0.28
CA GLY A 237 12.11 21.45 -1.36
C GLY A 237 12.66 20.39 -2.33
N HIS A 238 12.08 19.19 -2.33
CA HIS A 238 12.50 18.03 -3.11
C HIS A 238 11.49 17.67 -4.20
N TYR A 239 11.07 18.68 -4.98
CA TYR A 239 10.17 18.44 -6.09
C TYR A 239 10.29 19.51 -7.19
N ASN A 240 10.41 19.07 -8.43
CA ASN A 240 10.46 19.94 -9.58
C ASN A 240 9.90 19.22 -10.81
N THR A 241 9.17 19.93 -11.67
CA THR A 241 8.60 19.39 -12.90
C THR A 241 9.55 19.51 -14.09
N GLU A 242 10.47 20.48 -14.07
CA GLU A 242 11.37 20.78 -15.16
C GLU A 242 12.76 20.18 -15.00
N LYS A 243 13.11 19.79 -13.78
CA LYS A 243 14.41 19.22 -13.44
C LYS A 243 14.24 17.97 -12.57
N SER A 244 15.05 17.01 -12.86
CA SER A 244 15.13 15.79 -12.06
C SER A 244 15.80 16.00 -10.70
N ALA A 245 15.87 14.97 -9.90
CA ALA A 245 16.34 14.98 -8.52
C ALA A 245 17.81 15.42 -8.34
N ASP A 246 18.57 15.59 -9.40
CA ASP A 246 19.89 16.21 -9.36
C ASP A 246 19.87 17.75 -9.51
N GLY A 247 18.68 18.32 -9.68
CA GLY A 247 18.47 19.76 -9.82
C GLY A 247 18.91 20.37 -11.15
N SER A 248 19.42 19.57 -12.09
CA SER A 248 20.01 20.08 -13.34
C SER A 248 19.51 19.39 -14.60
N THR A 249 19.38 18.09 -14.60
CA THR A 249 19.02 17.27 -15.77
C THR A 249 17.50 17.32 -16.04
N ASP A 250 17.13 17.50 -17.29
CA ASP A 250 15.77 17.32 -17.78
C ASP A 250 15.65 15.91 -18.41
N LEU A 251 15.02 14.99 -17.69
CA LEU A 251 14.86 13.59 -18.12
C LEU A 251 13.87 13.43 -19.28
N ARG A 252 13.09 14.42 -19.59
CA ARG A 252 12.19 14.39 -20.75
C ARG A 252 12.95 14.42 -22.07
N THR A 253 14.16 14.99 -22.04
CA THR A 253 15.00 15.17 -23.22
C THR A 253 16.36 14.51 -23.12
N THR A 254 16.83 14.23 -21.92
CA THR A 254 18.17 13.71 -21.67
C THR A 254 18.09 12.48 -20.77
N TRP A 255 18.53 11.33 -21.27
CA TRP A 255 18.57 10.11 -20.47
C TRP A 255 19.59 10.21 -19.34
N LYS A 256 19.18 9.85 -18.14
CA LYS A 256 20.06 9.66 -16.98
C LYS A 256 19.48 8.56 -16.10
N ALA A 257 20.31 7.60 -15.75
CA ALA A 257 19.91 6.60 -14.77
C ALA A 257 19.89 7.22 -13.37
N TYR A 258 18.79 7.00 -12.65
CA TYR A 258 18.74 7.17 -11.21
C TYR A 258 18.84 5.81 -10.57
N ASN A 259 19.88 5.67 -9.81
CA ASN A 259 20.19 4.47 -9.08
C ASN A 259 19.97 4.77 -7.59
N ASN A 260 19.05 4.04 -6.99
CA ASN A 260 18.73 4.17 -5.58
C ASN A 260 19.75 3.44 -4.66
N SER A 261 20.96 3.19 -5.14
CA SER A 261 22.00 2.51 -4.36
C SER A 261 22.49 3.28 -3.12
N GLY A 262 22.11 4.53 -2.99
CA GLY A 262 22.33 5.34 -1.79
C GLY A 262 21.03 5.82 -1.16
N GLY A 263 19.90 5.54 -1.77
CA GLY A 263 18.58 5.85 -1.28
C GLY A 263 18.01 4.63 -0.58
N SER A 264 17.35 4.89 0.45
CA SER A 264 16.80 3.91 1.36
C SER A 264 15.49 3.36 0.81
N LEU A 265 15.56 2.29 0.03
CA LEU A 265 14.40 1.42 -0.07
C LEU A 265 14.24 0.77 1.31
N HIS A 266 13.22 1.16 2.03
CA HIS A 266 12.87 0.57 3.31
C HIS A 266 11.85 -0.55 3.13
N SER A 267 11.89 -1.54 3.99
CA SER A 267 10.79 -2.50 4.12
C SER A 267 9.80 -2.01 5.15
N GLY A 268 8.56 -2.43 5.01
CA GLY A 268 7.49 -2.16 5.97
C GLY A 268 6.69 -0.90 5.65
N VAL A 269 5.99 -0.41 6.64
CA VAL A 269 5.03 0.70 6.50
C VAL A 269 5.62 1.99 7.10
N PRO A 270 5.14 3.17 6.68
CA PRO A 270 5.45 4.43 7.38
C PRO A 270 5.01 4.36 8.84
N SER A 271 5.60 5.19 9.69
CA SER A 271 5.15 5.31 11.08
C SER A 271 3.65 5.65 11.17
N ALA A 272 3.00 5.32 12.26
CA ALA A 272 1.57 5.59 12.43
C ALA A 272 1.28 7.09 12.37
N ALA A 273 2.13 7.91 12.99
CA ALA A 273 2.00 9.37 13.00
C ALA A 273 2.21 9.98 11.61
N ASP A 274 3.10 9.40 10.80
CA ASP A 274 3.43 9.92 9.48
C ASP A 274 2.56 9.36 8.36
N ALA A 275 1.68 8.42 8.64
CA ALA A 275 0.87 7.73 7.61
C ALA A 275 0.11 8.71 6.69
N GLY A 276 -0.33 9.84 7.23
CA GLY A 276 -1.00 10.90 6.47
C GLY A 276 -0.12 11.57 5.41
N ASN A 277 1.20 11.47 5.52
CA ASN A 277 2.18 12.06 4.62
C ASN A 277 2.54 11.16 3.43
N TYR A 278 2.02 9.94 3.41
CA TYR A 278 2.32 8.95 2.38
C TYR A 278 1.07 8.57 1.58
N PHE A 279 1.30 8.05 0.40
CA PHE A 279 0.31 7.34 -0.39
C PHE A 279 0.81 5.93 -0.70
N TYR A 280 -0.12 5.02 -0.91
CA TYR A 280 0.16 3.64 -1.29
C TYR A 280 -0.02 3.46 -2.79
N LEU A 281 0.96 2.86 -3.43
CA LEU A 281 0.92 2.48 -4.83
C LEU A 281 0.90 0.96 -4.91
N PRO A 282 -0.21 0.33 -5.33
CA PRO A 282 -0.26 -1.11 -5.50
C PRO A 282 0.72 -1.54 -6.59
N VAL A 283 1.39 -2.64 -6.37
CA VAL A 283 2.39 -3.19 -7.30
C VAL A 283 2.10 -4.66 -7.53
N LEU A 284 2.08 -5.06 -8.78
CA LEU A 284 2.10 -6.46 -9.18
C LEU A 284 3.56 -6.92 -9.10
N GLY A 285 3.85 -7.83 -8.20
CA GLY A 285 5.18 -8.40 -8.01
C GLY A 285 5.31 -9.81 -8.53
#